data_d8932faac6a491587ed6b1293ff479d6
#
_entry.id   d8932faac6a491587ed6b1293ff479d6
#
_cell.length_a   1.000
_cell.length_b   1.000
_cell.length_c   1.000
_cell.angle_alpha   90.00
_cell.angle_beta   90.00
_cell.angle_gamma   90.00
#
_symmetry.space_group_name_H-M   'P 1'
#
loop_
_entity.id
_entity.type
_entity.pdbx_description
1 polymer ?
#
loop_
_entity_poly.entity_id
_entity_poly.type
_entity_poly.pdbx_seq_one_letter_code
_entity_poly.pdbx_strand_id
1 'polypeptide(L)'
;MKRVTLGHTPDADDAFMFYGIASGKVGSPYFEIKHVVEDIEKLNKRAIDHELDITAISAHAYAFIKDYVILNSGGSFGINYGPVVISKKSIEIKDLNKCKIGIPGKMTSANLLLNLAIGKFAGTEFIFSEIPKHVSSGLVDAGLIIHEAQISFGNEFRKILDLGRWWHDTTNGMPVPLGINVISKRSLTVEEIIKFDELFRNSIKYGLEHLEDAIEYSMQFGRGNPKALIEKFVKMYVNDLTIDMGEEGKNSIIALLQNARRNNILSYDDLLFIDSNGKKIQSYS
;
A
#
# COMPACT_ATOMS: atom_id res chain seq x y z
N MET A 1 -2.57 28.23 9.76
CA MET A 1 -2.29 26.88 9.25
C MET A 1 -2.67 25.87 10.32
N LYS A 2 -3.36 24.81 9.94
CA LYS A 2 -3.72 23.70 10.83
C LYS A 2 -2.56 22.70 10.88
N ARG A 3 -2.13 22.33 12.07
CA ARG A 3 -1.13 21.27 12.23
C ARG A 3 -1.78 19.92 12.04
N VAL A 4 -1.18 19.08 11.21
CA VAL A 4 -1.65 17.72 10.93
C VAL A 4 -0.47 16.74 10.93
N THR A 5 -0.73 15.55 11.44
CA THR A 5 0.20 14.42 11.36
C THR A 5 -0.04 13.65 10.07
N LEU A 6 1.05 13.29 9.38
CA LEU A 6 1.03 12.50 8.15
C LEU A 6 1.92 11.28 8.30
N GLY A 7 1.29 10.10 8.43
CA GLY A 7 1.98 8.82 8.45
C GLY A 7 2.24 8.30 7.05
N HIS A 8 3.48 7.91 6.75
CA HIS A 8 3.85 7.22 5.51
C HIS A 8 4.96 6.21 5.74
N THR A 9 5.14 5.28 4.80
CA THR A 9 6.16 4.25 4.95
C THR A 9 7.56 4.77 4.59
N PRO A 10 8.64 4.14 5.12
CA PRO A 10 10.00 4.40 4.67
C PRO A 10 10.31 3.63 3.37
N ASP A 11 9.43 3.75 2.36
CA ASP A 11 9.55 3.08 1.07
C ASP A 11 9.76 4.11 -0.04
N ALA A 12 10.44 3.71 -1.10
CA ALA A 12 10.85 4.62 -2.14
C ALA A 12 9.67 5.23 -2.92
N ASP A 13 8.59 4.49 -3.12
CA ASP A 13 7.37 4.97 -3.78
C ASP A 13 6.60 5.97 -2.91
N ASP A 14 6.44 5.70 -1.61
CA ASP A 14 5.85 6.67 -0.67
C ASP A 14 6.70 7.95 -0.60
N ALA A 15 8.02 7.83 -0.42
CA ALA A 15 8.93 8.98 -0.39
C ALA A 15 8.82 9.81 -1.67
N PHE A 16 8.71 9.16 -2.82
CA PHE A 16 8.51 9.82 -4.11
C PHE A 16 7.21 10.62 -4.14
N MET A 17 6.10 10.02 -3.70
CA MET A 17 4.79 10.69 -3.69
C MET A 17 4.79 11.96 -2.83
N PHE A 18 5.51 11.95 -1.72
CA PHE A 18 5.61 13.09 -0.80
C PHE A 18 6.74 14.06 -1.10
N TYR A 19 7.57 13.81 -2.12
CA TYR A 19 8.72 14.65 -2.45
C TYR A 19 8.38 16.12 -2.60
N GLY A 20 7.33 16.46 -3.34
CA GLY A 20 6.90 17.85 -3.54
C GLY A 20 6.60 18.57 -2.22
N ILE A 21 5.90 17.89 -1.30
CA ILE A 21 5.57 18.42 0.03
C ILE A 21 6.81 18.47 0.92
N ALA A 22 7.55 17.37 1.04
CA ALA A 22 8.69 17.23 1.94
C ALA A 22 9.84 18.18 1.57
N SER A 23 10.03 18.46 0.28
CA SER A 23 11.02 19.42 -0.21
C SER A 23 10.57 20.89 -0.12
N GLY A 24 9.31 21.14 0.27
CA GLY A 24 8.71 22.48 0.31
C GLY A 24 8.43 23.10 -1.05
N LYS A 25 8.54 22.33 -2.12
CA LYS A 25 8.26 22.78 -3.51
C LYS A 25 6.76 22.87 -3.80
N VAL A 26 5.99 22.03 -3.13
CA VAL A 26 4.52 22.06 -3.14
C VAL A 26 4.07 22.33 -1.71
N GLY A 27 3.56 23.53 -1.46
CA GLY A 27 3.12 23.98 -0.15
C GLY A 27 1.62 24.24 -0.09
N SER A 28 1.11 24.38 1.12
CA SER A 28 -0.28 24.75 1.38
C SER A 28 -0.35 25.88 2.41
N PRO A 29 -1.16 26.92 2.19
CA PRO A 29 -1.42 27.92 3.21
C PRO A 29 -2.31 27.38 4.35
N TYR A 30 -2.89 26.18 4.18
CA TYR A 30 -3.85 25.59 5.11
C TYR A 30 -3.21 24.66 6.12
N PHE A 31 -2.13 23.93 5.73
CA PHE A 31 -1.56 22.84 6.51
C PHE A 31 -0.10 23.07 6.88
N GLU A 32 0.24 22.76 8.13
CA GLU A 32 1.59 22.52 8.63
C GLU A 32 1.71 21.01 8.89
N ILE A 33 2.50 20.31 8.08
CA ILE A 33 2.54 18.86 8.07
C ILE A 33 3.70 18.35 8.91
N LYS A 34 3.40 17.48 9.89
CA LYS A 34 4.38 16.72 10.64
C LYS A 34 4.44 15.29 10.12
N HIS A 35 5.52 14.93 9.45
CA HIS A 35 5.75 13.58 8.95
C HIS A 35 6.03 12.59 10.09
N VAL A 36 5.42 11.40 9.98
CA VAL A 36 5.64 10.23 10.84
C VAL A 36 5.97 9.06 9.93
N VAL A 37 7.21 8.57 10.00
CA VAL A 37 7.72 7.53 9.09
C VAL A 37 7.80 6.22 9.86
N GLU A 38 6.95 5.26 9.51
CA GLU A 38 6.85 3.95 10.16
C GLU A 38 6.44 2.86 9.16
N ASP A 39 6.68 1.58 9.53
CA ASP A 39 6.22 0.45 8.73
C ASP A 39 4.70 0.43 8.55
N ILE A 40 4.25 -0.08 7.39
CA ILE A 40 2.82 -0.11 7.03
C ILE A 40 1.95 -0.82 8.07
N GLU A 41 2.42 -1.91 8.69
CA GLU A 41 1.65 -2.62 9.72
C GLU A 41 1.51 -1.79 11.01
N LYS A 42 2.52 -0.97 11.35
CA LYS A 42 2.41 0.00 12.45
C LYS A 42 1.43 1.11 12.12
N LEU A 43 1.51 1.67 10.90
CA LEU A 43 0.56 2.69 10.45
C LEU A 43 -0.87 2.17 10.44
N ASN A 44 -1.10 0.92 10.01
CA ASN A 44 -2.41 0.26 10.10
C ASN A 44 -2.94 0.25 11.54
N LYS A 45 -2.11 -0.13 12.52
CA LYS A 45 -2.48 -0.16 13.96
C LYS A 45 -2.78 1.24 14.48
N ARG A 46 -1.94 2.22 14.16
CA ARG A 46 -2.15 3.62 14.57
C ARG A 46 -3.41 4.24 13.97
N ALA A 47 -3.80 3.83 12.76
CA ALA A 47 -5.07 4.25 12.16
C ALA A 47 -6.28 3.68 12.93
N ILE A 48 -6.21 2.42 13.40
CA ILE A 48 -7.24 1.83 14.27
C ILE A 48 -7.39 2.65 15.55
N ASP A 49 -6.28 3.05 16.15
CA ASP A 49 -6.25 3.81 17.40
C ASP A 49 -6.49 5.33 17.20
N HIS A 50 -6.73 5.77 15.96
CA HIS A 50 -6.94 7.18 15.59
C HIS A 50 -5.82 8.13 16.01
N GLU A 51 -4.58 7.67 15.96
CA GLU A 51 -3.41 8.45 16.38
C GLU A 51 -2.88 9.41 15.30
N LEU A 52 -3.29 9.24 14.06
CA LEU A 52 -2.82 10.03 12.92
C LEU A 52 -3.99 10.71 12.21
N ASP A 53 -3.78 11.96 11.81
CA ASP A 53 -4.78 12.72 11.06
C ASP A 53 -4.88 12.23 9.63
N ILE A 54 -3.73 11.94 9.03
CA ILE A 54 -3.58 11.45 7.66
C ILE A 54 -2.56 10.31 7.70
N THR A 55 -2.82 9.23 7.01
CA THR A 55 -1.86 8.11 6.99
C THR A 55 -2.00 7.21 5.78
N ALA A 56 -0.87 6.70 5.29
CA ALA A 56 -0.86 5.52 4.45
C ALA A 56 -1.31 4.31 5.28
N ILE A 57 -2.13 3.46 4.68
CA ILE A 57 -2.54 2.17 5.23
C ILE A 57 -2.62 1.12 4.11
N SER A 58 -2.62 -0.14 4.48
CA SER A 58 -3.02 -1.21 3.57
C SER A 58 -4.51 -1.10 3.21
N ALA A 59 -4.90 -1.36 1.97
CA ALA A 59 -6.32 -1.37 1.58
C ALA A 59 -7.13 -2.38 2.43
N HIS A 60 -6.51 -3.50 2.84
CA HIS A 60 -7.09 -4.45 3.80
C HIS A 60 -7.41 -3.83 5.15
N ALA A 61 -6.51 -3.00 5.68
CA ALA A 61 -6.64 -2.40 7.00
C ALA A 61 -7.85 -1.45 7.10
N TYR A 62 -8.32 -0.92 5.97
CA TYR A 62 -9.51 -0.05 5.95
C TYR A 62 -10.75 -0.75 6.53
N ALA A 63 -10.85 -2.07 6.42
CA ALA A 63 -11.95 -2.84 7.00
C ALA A 63 -12.05 -2.74 8.54
N PHE A 64 -10.98 -2.33 9.21
CA PHE A 64 -10.89 -2.28 10.67
C PHE A 64 -10.89 -0.86 11.25
N ILE A 65 -10.89 0.16 10.39
CA ILE A 65 -10.87 1.56 10.82
C ILE A 65 -12.23 2.24 10.58
N LYS A 66 -12.49 3.29 11.36
CA LYS A 66 -13.71 4.11 11.25
C LYS A 66 -13.34 5.58 11.15
N ASP A 67 -14.28 6.37 10.64
CA ASP A 67 -14.12 7.83 10.57
C ASP A 67 -12.94 8.34 9.73
N TYR A 68 -12.45 7.50 8.80
CA TYR A 68 -11.47 7.89 7.79
C TYR A 68 -12.10 7.90 6.40
N VAL A 69 -11.63 8.82 5.56
CA VAL A 69 -11.97 8.92 4.15
C VAL A 69 -10.78 8.50 3.33
N ILE A 70 -10.99 7.68 2.33
CA ILE A 70 -9.97 7.30 1.35
C ILE A 70 -9.77 8.47 0.39
N LEU A 71 -8.51 8.92 0.26
CA LEU A 71 -8.12 9.94 -0.71
C LEU A 71 -8.12 9.36 -2.12
N ASN A 72 -8.44 10.20 -3.11
CA ASN A 72 -8.33 9.79 -4.51
C ASN A 72 -6.88 9.69 -4.99
N SER A 73 -5.96 10.38 -4.32
CA SER A 73 -4.53 10.42 -4.64
C SER A 73 -3.69 9.55 -3.71
N GLY A 74 -2.51 9.15 -4.17
CA GLY A 74 -1.50 8.44 -3.39
C GLY A 74 -1.77 6.95 -3.19
N GLY A 75 -2.66 6.35 -3.96
CA GLY A 75 -2.86 4.90 -3.91
C GLY A 75 -1.74 4.13 -4.63
N SER A 76 -1.29 3.02 -4.04
CA SER A 76 -0.35 2.07 -4.67
C SER A 76 -1.12 0.91 -5.25
N PHE A 77 -1.16 0.83 -6.58
CA PHE A 77 -1.86 -0.21 -7.35
C PHE A 77 -0.89 -0.97 -8.23
N GLY A 78 -0.93 -2.30 -8.17
CA GLY A 78 -0.19 -3.15 -9.08
C GLY A 78 -1.02 -3.48 -10.33
N ILE A 79 -0.43 -3.32 -11.52
CA ILE A 79 -1.07 -3.63 -12.81
C ILE A 79 -0.44 -4.90 -13.37
N ASN A 80 -1.09 -6.05 -13.13
CA ASN A 80 -0.57 -7.38 -13.49
C ASN A 80 0.78 -7.75 -12.81
N TYR A 81 1.07 -7.16 -11.67
CA TYR A 81 2.17 -7.46 -10.77
C TYR A 81 1.77 -7.07 -9.34
N GLY A 82 2.47 -7.64 -8.34
CA GLY A 82 2.18 -7.33 -6.94
C GLY A 82 3.10 -8.08 -5.98
N PRO A 83 2.68 -8.27 -4.72
CA PRO A 83 3.40 -9.06 -3.76
C PRO A 83 3.64 -10.48 -4.26
N VAL A 84 4.80 -11.06 -3.90
CA VAL A 84 5.20 -12.38 -4.36
C VAL A 84 5.44 -13.32 -3.18
N VAL A 85 5.12 -14.58 -3.37
CA VAL A 85 5.52 -15.64 -2.44
C VAL A 85 6.78 -16.29 -2.96
N ILE A 86 7.83 -16.30 -2.12
CA ILE A 86 9.11 -16.94 -2.42
C ILE A 86 9.37 -18.14 -1.54
N SER A 87 10.16 -19.11 -2.04
CA SER A 87 10.70 -20.22 -1.26
C SER A 87 12.04 -20.66 -1.85
N LYS A 88 12.89 -21.33 -1.05
CA LYS A 88 14.09 -22.02 -1.55
C LYS A 88 13.75 -23.31 -2.28
N LYS A 89 12.62 -23.93 -1.92
CA LYS A 89 12.15 -25.19 -2.49
C LYS A 89 11.08 -24.93 -3.55
N SER A 90 10.90 -25.88 -4.47
CA SER A 90 9.72 -25.90 -5.31
C SER A 90 8.53 -26.33 -4.47
N ILE A 91 7.50 -25.50 -4.42
CA ILE A 91 6.23 -25.77 -3.70
C ILE A 91 5.11 -25.59 -4.72
N GLU A 92 4.22 -26.56 -4.83
CA GLU A 92 3.01 -26.40 -5.62
C GLU A 92 2.05 -25.43 -4.93
N ILE A 93 1.39 -24.55 -5.68
CA ILE A 93 0.48 -23.53 -5.13
C ILE A 93 -0.59 -24.15 -4.23
N LYS A 94 -1.13 -25.31 -4.61
CA LYS A 94 -2.13 -26.06 -3.83
C LYS A 94 -1.65 -26.55 -2.46
N ASP A 95 -0.32 -26.60 -2.23
CA ASP A 95 0.30 -27.06 -0.99
C ASP A 95 0.83 -25.91 -0.14
N LEU A 96 0.80 -24.67 -0.63
CA LEU A 96 1.26 -23.47 0.11
C LEU A 96 0.52 -23.32 1.45
N ASN A 97 -0.77 -23.61 1.52
CA ASN A 97 -1.55 -23.47 2.74
C ASN A 97 -1.15 -24.46 3.86
N LYS A 98 -0.33 -25.47 3.56
CA LYS A 98 0.23 -26.42 4.52
C LYS A 98 1.61 -25.96 5.05
N CYS A 99 2.19 -24.93 4.44
CA CYS A 99 3.50 -24.42 4.77
C CYS A 99 3.46 -23.38 5.89
N LYS A 100 4.58 -23.24 6.62
CA LYS A 100 4.81 -22.08 7.47
C LYS A 100 5.25 -20.91 6.60
N ILE A 101 4.47 -19.83 6.60
CA ILE A 101 4.72 -18.68 5.72
C ILE A 101 5.06 -17.44 6.56
N GLY A 102 6.22 -16.82 6.30
CA GLY A 102 6.55 -15.51 6.85
C GLY A 102 5.71 -14.42 6.16
N ILE A 103 5.04 -13.56 6.92
CA ILE A 103 4.20 -12.48 6.42
C ILE A 103 4.62 -11.12 6.96
N PRO A 104 4.43 -10.03 6.19
CA PRO A 104 4.84 -8.68 6.61
C PRO A 104 3.91 -8.02 7.64
N GLY A 105 2.75 -8.63 7.89
CA GLY A 105 1.74 -8.15 8.83
C GLY A 105 0.36 -8.71 8.47
N LYS A 106 -0.46 -8.94 9.50
CA LYS A 106 -1.79 -9.53 9.32
C LYS A 106 -2.78 -8.62 8.62
N MET A 107 -2.64 -7.31 8.80
CA MET A 107 -3.53 -6.32 8.19
C MET A 107 -3.04 -5.83 6.82
N THR A 108 -1.93 -6.37 6.29
CA THR A 108 -1.45 -5.98 4.97
C THR A 108 -2.35 -6.51 3.87
N SER A 109 -2.51 -5.75 2.78
CA SER A 109 -3.23 -6.20 1.57
C SER A 109 -2.60 -7.46 0.97
N ALA A 110 -1.27 -7.58 1.08
CA ALA A 110 -0.55 -8.77 0.65
C ALA A 110 -1.02 -10.03 1.39
N ASN A 111 -1.19 -9.95 2.72
CA ASN A 111 -1.69 -11.06 3.52
C ASN A 111 -3.14 -11.42 3.15
N LEU A 112 -4.00 -10.42 2.92
CA LEU A 112 -5.37 -10.66 2.48
C LEU A 112 -5.40 -11.38 1.12
N LEU A 113 -4.63 -10.89 0.15
CA LEU A 113 -4.52 -11.49 -1.19
C LEU A 113 -4.05 -12.94 -1.10
N LEU A 114 -3.06 -13.23 -0.25
CA LEU A 114 -2.59 -14.60 -0.04
C LEU A 114 -3.69 -15.48 0.54
N ASN A 115 -4.44 -15.00 1.55
CA ASN A 115 -5.59 -15.74 2.09
C ASN A 115 -6.67 -16.01 1.05
N LEU A 116 -6.94 -15.05 0.17
CA LEU A 116 -7.89 -15.23 -0.94
C LEU A 116 -7.39 -16.26 -1.95
N ALA A 117 -6.08 -16.28 -2.23
CA ALA A 117 -5.49 -17.16 -3.24
C ALA A 117 -5.35 -18.61 -2.80
N ILE A 118 -4.98 -18.88 -1.54
CA ILE A 118 -4.66 -20.23 -1.07
C ILE A 118 -5.53 -20.72 0.10
N GLY A 119 -6.46 -19.88 0.59
CA GLY A 119 -7.24 -20.16 1.80
C GLY A 119 -6.45 -19.95 3.08
N LYS A 120 -6.96 -20.46 4.20
CA LYS A 120 -6.29 -20.33 5.52
C LYS A 120 -4.94 -21.03 5.53
N PHE A 121 -3.94 -20.38 6.12
CA PHE A 121 -2.58 -20.90 6.26
C PHE A 121 -1.94 -20.46 7.60
N ALA A 122 -0.81 -21.07 7.95
CA ALA A 122 -0.01 -20.71 9.12
C ALA A 122 0.93 -19.56 8.81
N GLY A 123 0.49 -18.31 9.07
CA GLY A 123 1.29 -17.09 8.87
C GLY A 123 2.00 -16.65 10.15
N THR A 124 3.30 -16.38 10.07
CA THR A 124 4.09 -15.78 11.16
C THR A 124 4.54 -14.38 10.75
N GLU A 125 4.20 -13.38 11.56
CA GLU A 125 4.58 -11.99 11.31
C GLU A 125 6.08 -11.76 11.55
N PHE A 126 6.72 -11.07 10.62
CA PHE A 126 8.10 -10.60 10.72
C PHE A 126 8.19 -9.17 10.14
N ILE A 127 9.24 -8.45 10.52
CA ILE A 127 9.64 -7.25 9.79
C ILE A 127 9.87 -7.66 8.34
N PHE A 128 9.19 -7.00 7.42
CA PHE A 128 9.13 -7.42 6.00
C PHE A 128 10.52 -7.62 5.37
N SER A 129 11.51 -6.77 5.73
CA SER A 129 12.89 -6.87 5.24
C SER A 129 13.65 -8.10 5.74
N GLU A 130 13.19 -8.75 6.81
CA GLU A 130 13.82 -9.96 7.37
C GLU A 130 13.24 -11.25 6.81
N ILE A 131 12.08 -11.20 6.15
CA ILE A 131 11.40 -12.40 5.62
C ILE A 131 12.31 -13.23 4.71
N PRO A 132 13.06 -12.68 3.74
CA PRO A 132 13.96 -13.47 2.91
C PRO A 132 15.02 -14.25 3.74
N LYS A 133 15.56 -13.62 4.79
CA LYS A 133 16.50 -14.25 5.71
C LYS A 133 15.87 -15.43 6.47
N HIS A 134 14.62 -15.29 6.90
CA HIS A 134 13.90 -16.37 7.59
C HIS A 134 13.58 -17.54 6.67
N VAL A 135 13.27 -17.28 5.40
CA VAL A 135 13.13 -18.34 4.38
C VAL A 135 14.49 -18.99 4.12
N SER A 136 15.57 -18.20 4.00
CA SER A 136 16.92 -18.71 3.76
C SER A 136 17.41 -19.62 4.88
N SER A 137 17.13 -19.27 6.13
CA SER A 137 17.50 -20.07 7.31
C SER A 137 16.60 -21.30 7.55
N GLY A 138 15.47 -21.42 6.84
CA GLY A 138 14.50 -22.51 7.03
C GLY A 138 13.61 -22.33 8.27
N LEU A 139 13.55 -21.14 8.86
CA LEU A 139 12.64 -20.83 9.97
C LEU A 139 11.17 -20.88 9.49
N VAL A 140 10.95 -20.49 8.25
CA VAL A 140 9.70 -20.63 7.51
C VAL A 140 9.96 -21.29 6.16
N ASP A 141 8.94 -21.97 5.60
CA ASP A 141 9.06 -22.68 4.32
C ASP A 141 8.96 -21.74 3.13
N ALA A 142 8.17 -20.68 3.28
CA ALA A 142 7.94 -19.65 2.27
C ALA A 142 7.83 -18.26 2.91
N GLY A 143 7.96 -17.22 2.10
CA GLY A 143 7.84 -15.83 2.55
C GLY A 143 7.03 -14.99 1.60
N LEU A 144 6.14 -14.17 2.14
CA LEU A 144 5.37 -13.18 1.41
C LEU A 144 6.16 -11.88 1.35
N ILE A 145 6.59 -11.49 0.16
CA ILE A 145 7.48 -10.36 -0.08
C ILE A 145 6.71 -9.19 -0.66
N ILE A 146 6.96 -8.02 -0.10
CA ILE A 146 6.44 -6.73 -0.53
C ILE A 146 7.63 -5.77 -0.79
N HIS A 147 7.35 -4.54 -1.22
CA HIS A 147 8.35 -3.49 -1.50
C HIS A 147 9.36 -3.89 -2.57
N GLU A 148 10.50 -3.24 -2.62
CA GLU A 148 11.53 -3.46 -3.64
C GLU A 148 12.05 -4.90 -3.69
N ALA A 149 12.00 -5.61 -2.54
CA ALA A 149 12.42 -7.00 -2.47
C ALA A 149 11.60 -7.94 -3.37
N GLN A 150 10.37 -7.58 -3.75
CA GLN A 150 9.56 -8.40 -4.67
C GLN A 150 10.14 -8.49 -6.10
N ILE A 151 11.02 -7.57 -6.47
CA ILE A 151 11.71 -7.57 -7.77
C ILE A 151 13.20 -7.89 -7.66
N SER A 152 13.73 -8.13 -6.44
CA SER A 152 15.15 -8.34 -6.18
C SER A 152 15.44 -9.34 -5.04
N PHE A 153 14.62 -10.38 -4.88
CA PHE A 153 14.68 -11.29 -3.73
C PHE A 153 15.85 -12.30 -3.73
N GLY A 154 16.78 -12.23 -4.68
CA GLY A 154 17.95 -13.11 -4.75
C GLY A 154 17.74 -14.42 -5.51
N ASN A 155 18.82 -14.92 -6.13
CA ASN A 155 18.78 -16.08 -7.03
C ASN A 155 18.60 -17.42 -6.32
N GLU A 156 18.79 -17.47 -4.99
CA GLU A 156 18.56 -18.68 -4.19
C GLU A 156 17.09 -18.99 -3.96
N PHE A 157 16.20 -18.03 -4.25
CA PHE A 157 14.75 -18.20 -4.11
C PHE A 157 14.05 -18.41 -5.44
N ARG A 158 12.95 -19.12 -5.36
CA ARG A 158 11.97 -19.30 -6.45
C ARG A 158 10.74 -18.48 -6.15
N LYS A 159 10.23 -17.76 -7.13
CA LYS A 159 8.89 -17.16 -7.07
C LYS A 159 7.86 -18.29 -7.24
N ILE A 160 7.07 -18.52 -6.19
CA ILE A 160 6.05 -19.56 -6.17
C ILE A 160 4.72 -19.00 -6.67
N LEU A 161 4.36 -17.79 -6.24
CA LEU A 161 3.11 -17.13 -6.60
C LEU A 161 3.33 -15.62 -6.72
N ASP A 162 2.77 -15.03 -7.74
CA ASP A 162 2.65 -13.58 -7.91
C ASP A 162 1.19 -13.21 -7.67
N LEU A 163 0.93 -12.52 -6.56
CA LEU A 163 -0.43 -12.19 -6.14
C LEU A 163 -1.07 -11.10 -7.00
N GLY A 164 -0.28 -10.21 -7.59
CA GLY A 164 -0.81 -9.22 -8.51
C GLY A 164 -1.28 -9.86 -9.82
N ARG A 165 -0.50 -10.78 -10.37
CA ARG A 165 -0.90 -11.56 -11.54
C ARG A 165 -2.11 -12.45 -11.24
N TRP A 166 -2.10 -13.15 -10.11
CA TRP A 166 -3.25 -13.96 -9.68
C TRP A 166 -4.52 -13.12 -9.57
N TRP A 167 -4.44 -11.93 -8.95
CA TRP A 167 -5.57 -11.00 -8.85
C TRP A 167 -6.07 -10.56 -10.22
N HIS A 168 -5.18 -10.09 -11.07
CA HIS A 168 -5.50 -9.70 -12.45
C HIS A 168 -6.27 -10.80 -13.20
N ASP A 169 -5.76 -12.04 -13.15
CA ASP A 169 -6.34 -13.18 -13.86
C ASP A 169 -7.72 -13.58 -13.29
N THR A 170 -7.92 -13.43 -11.97
CA THR A 170 -9.18 -13.81 -11.30
C THR A 170 -10.25 -12.71 -11.29
N THR A 171 -9.88 -11.47 -11.60
CA THR A 171 -10.79 -10.31 -11.58
C THR A 171 -11.01 -9.68 -12.95
N ASN A 172 -10.66 -10.38 -14.03
CA ASN A 172 -10.75 -9.87 -15.41
C ASN A 172 -9.97 -8.58 -15.65
N GLY A 173 -8.76 -8.48 -15.10
CA GLY A 173 -7.84 -7.40 -15.38
C GLY A 173 -7.85 -6.24 -14.39
N MET A 174 -8.55 -6.32 -13.26
CA MET A 174 -8.53 -5.25 -12.28
C MET A 174 -7.11 -5.03 -11.70
N PRO A 175 -6.67 -3.78 -11.48
CA PRO A 175 -5.45 -3.50 -10.73
C PRO A 175 -5.56 -4.06 -9.31
N VAL A 176 -4.45 -4.48 -8.71
CA VAL A 176 -4.46 -4.95 -7.32
C VAL A 176 -4.26 -3.77 -6.37
N PRO A 177 -5.20 -3.48 -5.45
CA PRO A 177 -5.04 -2.39 -4.49
C PRO A 177 -4.17 -2.86 -3.33
N LEU A 178 -3.06 -2.16 -3.07
CA LEU A 178 -2.10 -2.52 -2.02
C LEU A 178 -2.11 -1.51 -0.88
N GLY A 179 -1.65 -0.29 -1.14
CA GLY A 179 -1.65 0.83 -0.22
C GLY A 179 -2.64 1.91 -0.64
N ILE A 180 -3.24 2.58 0.34
CA ILE A 180 -4.10 3.74 0.15
C ILE A 180 -3.77 4.79 1.19
N ASN A 181 -4.05 6.04 0.89
CA ASN A 181 -3.95 7.12 1.87
C ASN A 181 -5.33 7.47 2.39
N VAL A 182 -5.44 7.66 3.71
CA VAL A 182 -6.69 7.97 4.39
C VAL A 182 -6.54 9.18 5.29
N ILE A 183 -7.64 9.90 5.49
CA ILE A 183 -7.69 11.14 6.27
C ILE A 183 -8.85 11.12 7.26
N SER A 184 -8.59 11.49 8.51
CA SER A 184 -9.55 11.41 9.61
C SER A 184 -10.61 12.50 9.53
N LYS A 185 -11.89 12.10 9.54
CA LYS A 185 -13.04 13.02 9.69
C LYS A 185 -13.14 13.60 11.10
N ARG A 186 -12.45 13.03 12.08
CA ARG A 186 -12.41 13.59 13.44
C ARG A 186 -11.54 14.82 13.52
N SER A 187 -10.51 14.88 12.69
CA SER A 187 -9.52 15.96 12.69
C SER A 187 -9.79 17.02 11.64
N LEU A 188 -10.33 16.64 10.48
CA LEU A 188 -10.49 17.54 9.33
C LEU A 188 -11.94 17.59 8.84
N THR A 189 -12.34 18.78 8.39
CA THR A 189 -13.62 18.99 7.71
C THR A 189 -13.57 18.45 6.29
N VAL A 190 -14.74 18.26 5.65
CA VAL A 190 -14.82 17.79 4.25
C VAL A 190 -14.02 18.70 3.31
N GLU A 191 -14.11 20.02 3.49
CA GLU A 191 -13.36 20.98 2.67
C GLU A 191 -11.85 20.84 2.85
N GLU A 192 -11.37 20.65 4.10
CA GLU A 192 -9.97 20.43 4.39
C GLU A 192 -9.46 19.09 3.80
N ILE A 193 -10.29 18.03 3.85
CA ILE A 193 -9.98 16.73 3.24
C ILE A 193 -9.76 16.88 1.73
N ILE A 194 -10.66 17.57 1.05
CA ILE A 194 -10.56 17.82 -0.40
C ILE A 194 -9.31 18.64 -0.75
N LYS A 195 -9.03 19.70 0.03
CA LYS A 195 -7.82 20.52 -0.14
C LYS A 195 -6.54 19.72 0.08
N PHE A 196 -6.55 18.76 1.01
CA PHE A 196 -5.40 17.91 1.23
C PHE A 196 -5.19 16.92 0.08
N ASP A 197 -6.25 16.31 -0.43
CA ASP A 197 -6.16 15.41 -1.60
C ASP A 197 -5.58 16.15 -2.83
N GLU A 198 -6.00 17.39 -3.06
CA GLU A 198 -5.45 18.25 -4.11
C GLU A 198 -3.96 18.57 -3.89
N LEU A 199 -3.58 18.91 -2.67
CA LEU A 199 -2.18 19.16 -2.28
C LEU A 199 -1.32 17.92 -2.54
N PHE A 200 -1.80 16.74 -2.15
CA PHE A 200 -1.08 15.49 -2.32
C PHE A 200 -0.96 15.10 -3.80
N ARG A 201 -2.03 15.24 -4.56
CA ARG A 201 -2.02 15.05 -6.02
C ARG A 201 -0.99 15.96 -6.69
N ASN A 202 -0.90 17.23 -6.28
CA ASN A 202 0.09 18.17 -6.80
C ASN A 202 1.52 17.78 -6.42
N SER A 203 1.75 17.20 -5.22
CA SER A 203 3.04 16.66 -4.82
C SER A 203 3.48 15.51 -5.73
N ILE A 204 2.58 14.58 -6.02
CA ILE A 204 2.85 13.44 -6.90
C ILE A 204 3.19 13.92 -8.32
N LYS A 205 2.39 14.84 -8.87
CA LYS A 205 2.65 15.44 -10.19
C LYS A 205 4.00 16.14 -10.24
N TYR A 206 4.32 16.93 -9.20
CA TYR A 206 5.61 17.59 -9.10
C TYR A 206 6.77 16.59 -9.12
N GLY A 207 6.66 15.47 -8.38
CA GLY A 207 7.67 14.41 -8.42
C GLY A 207 7.83 13.78 -9.80
N LEU A 208 6.74 13.57 -10.54
CA LEU A 208 6.77 13.04 -11.90
C LEU A 208 7.38 14.03 -12.93
N GLU A 209 7.14 15.31 -12.76
CA GLU A 209 7.73 16.38 -13.58
C GLU A 209 9.23 16.61 -13.26
N HIS A 210 9.67 16.24 -12.05
CA HIS A 210 11.05 16.37 -11.55
C HIS A 210 11.61 15.01 -11.14
N LEU A 211 11.48 14.03 -12.08
CA LEU A 211 11.71 12.62 -11.81
C LEU A 211 13.07 12.33 -11.19
N GLU A 212 14.14 12.94 -11.71
CA GLU A 212 15.49 12.68 -11.24
C GLU A 212 15.70 13.12 -9.79
N ASP A 213 15.25 14.32 -9.45
CA ASP A 213 15.35 14.86 -8.08
C ASP A 213 14.50 14.07 -7.10
N ALA A 214 13.28 13.67 -7.52
CA ALA A 214 12.37 12.88 -6.70
C ALA A 214 12.92 11.45 -6.48
N ILE A 215 13.54 10.83 -7.46
CA ILE A 215 14.23 9.54 -7.30
C ILE A 215 15.43 9.68 -6.37
N GLU A 216 16.24 10.73 -6.52
CA GLU A 216 17.38 10.98 -5.63
C GLU A 216 16.93 11.17 -4.17
N TYR A 217 15.84 11.90 -3.95
CA TYR A 217 15.21 11.98 -2.63
C TYR A 217 14.76 10.62 -2.12
N SER A 218 14.12 9.81 -2.97
CA SER A 218 13.62 8.46 -2.62
C SER A 218 14.75 7.48 -2.29
N MET A 219 15.95 7.69 -2.81
CA MET A 219 17.13 6.87 -2.50
C MET A 219 17.46 6.86 -0.98
N GLN A 220 17.12 7.91 -0.25
CA GLN A 220 17.31 7.98 1.21
C GLN A 220 16.49 6.90 1.95
N PHE A 221 15.40 6.43 1.32
CA PHE A 221 14.47 5.42 1.83
C PHE A 221 14.66 4.06 1.15
N GLY A 222 15.52 3.98 0.14
CA GLY A 222 15.74 2.79 -0.70
C GLY A 222 16.56 1.67 -0.05
N ARG A 223 16.88 1.73 1.26
CA ARG A 223 17.56 0.67 2.03
C ARG A 223 18.87 0.19 1.40
N GLY A 224 19.61 1.09 0.73
CA GLY A 224 20.87 0.75 0.05
C GLY A 224 20.69 0.01 -1.29
N ASN A 225 19.48 -0.11 -1.78
CA ASN A 225 19.24 -0.64 -3.12
C ASN A 225 19.81 0.27 -4.22
N PRO A 226 20.28 -0.28 -5.35
CA PRO A 226 20.78 0.51 -6.47
C PRO A 226 19.70 1.45 -7.04
N LYS A 227 20.09 2.66 -7.49
CA LYS A 227 19.18 3.66 -8.08
C LYS A 227 18.27 3.08 -9.16
N ALA A 228 18.79 2.26 -10.05
CA ALA A 228 18.01 1.61 -11.11
C ALA A 228 16.88 0.71 -10.57
N LEU A 229 17.08 0.06 -9.42
CA LEU A 229 16.06 -0.76 -8.79
C LEU A 229 14.97 0.10 -8.14
N ILE A 230 15.37 1.17 -7.44
CA ILE A 230 14.47 2.15 -6.85
C ILE A 230 13.62 2.81 -7.94
N GLU A 231 14.24 3.30 -9.00
CA GLU A 231 13.53 3.91 -10.13
C GLU A 231 12.52 2.94 -10.77
N LYS A 232 12.92 1.67 -10.96
CA LYS A 232 12.03 0.63 -11.46
C LYS A 232 10.84 0.44 -10.53
N PHE A 233 11.07 0.34 -9.23
CA PHE A 233 10.02 0.14 -8.24
C PHE A 233 9.06 1.32 -8.19
N VAL A 234 9.58 2.54 -8.12
CA VAL A 234 8.77 3.77 -8.17
C VAL A 234 7.91 3.80 -9.42
N LYS A 235 8.47 3.55 -10.63
CA LYS A 235 7.69 3.53 -11.89
C LYS A 235 6.63 2.42 -11.94
N MET A 236 6.77 1.35 -11.16
CA MET A 236 5.73 0.33 -11.04
C MET A 236 4.53 0.84 -10.23
N TYR A 237 4.77 1.50 -9.10
CA TYR A 237 3.73 1.81 -8.13
C TYR A 237 3.28 3.27 -8.12
N VAL A 238 4.05 4.20 -8.69
CA VAL A 238 3.62 5.58 -8.94
C VAL A 238 3.19 5.70 -10.40
N ASN A 239 1.90 5.51 -10.63
CA ASN A 239 1.27 5.47 -11.95
C ASN A 239 0.02 6.38 -11.99
N ASP A 240 -0.76 6.33 -13.06
CA ASP A 240 -1.95 7.17 -13.22
C ASP A 240 -2.95 6.99 -12.08
N LEU A 241 -3.13 5.76 -11.57
CA LEU A 241 -3.99 5.47 -10.41
C LEU A 241 -3.44 6.06 -9.11
N THR A 242 -2.15 6.34 -9.04
CA THR A 242 -1.54 7.04 -7.89
C THR A 242 -1.85 8.53 -7.91
N ILE A 243 -1.88 9.14 -9.11
CA ILE A 243 -2.28 10.55 -9.25
C ILE A 243 -3.75 10.72 -8.90
N ASP A 244 -4.60 9.85 -9.45
CA ASP A 244 -6.03 9.81 -9.17
C ASP A 244 -6.53 8.39 -9.46
N MET A 245 -6.99 7.71 -8.41
CA MET A 245 -7.45 6.32 -8.57
C MET A 245 -8.73 6.19 -9.41
N GLY A 246 -9.50 7.28 -9.56
CA GLY A 246 -10.74 7.29 -10.32
C GLY A 246 -11.72 6.21 -9.89
N GLU A 247 -12.65 5.87 -10.76
CA GLU A 247 -13.60 4.77 -10.51
C GLU A 247 -12.93 3.38 -10.61
N GLU A 248 -11.88 3.25 -11.41
CA GLU A 248 -11.14 1.99 -11.56
C GLU A 248 -10.48 1.55 -10.25
N GLY A 249 -9.74 2.46 -9.60
CA GLY A 249 -9.10 2.18 -8.32
C GLY A 249 -10.11 1.97 -7.20
N LYS A 250 -11.19 2.80 -7.14
CA LYS A 250 -12.29 2.62 -6.17
C LYS A 250 -12.94 1.25 -6.30
N ASN A 251 -13.33 0.87 -7.51
CA ASN A 251 -13.95 -0.44 -7.79
C ASN A 251 -13.01 -1.60 -7.42
N SER A 252 -11.70 -1.42 -7.60
CA SER A 252 -10.70 -2.42 -7.24
C SER A 252 -10.61 -2.61 -5.71
N ILE A 253 -10.62 -1.53 -4.93
CA ILE A 253 -10.66 -1.58 -3.45
C ILE A 253 -11.96 -2.25 -2.98
N ILE A 254 -13.09 -1.84 -3.54
CA ILE A 254 -14.40 -2.43 -3.23
C ILE A 254 -14.38 -3.93 -3.55
N ALA A 255 -13.88 -4.32 -4.72
CA ALA A 255 -13.79 -5.73 -5.13
C ALA A 255 -12.92 -6.56 -4.17
N LEU A 256 -11.78 -6.02 -3.71
CA LEU A 256 -10.89 -6.70 -2.76
C LEU A 256 -11.63 -7.01 -1.45
N LEU A 257 -12.28 -6.01 -0.85
CA LEU A 257 -12.97 -6.16 0.42
C LEU A 257 -14.25 -7.00 0.29
N GLN A 258 -15.00 -6.88 -0.82
CA GLN A 258 -16.16 -7.74 -1.09
C GLN A 258 -15.75 -9.21 -1.28
N ASN A 259 -14.64 -9.50 -1.97
CA ASN A 259 -14.13 -10.86 -2.08
C ASN A 259 -13.76 -11.43 -0.71
N ALA A 260 -13.12 -10.64 0.14
CA ALA A 260 -12.78 -11.05 1.50
C ALA A 260 -14.03 -11.32 2.35
N ARG A 261 -15.07 -10.48 2.24
CA ARG A 261 -16.37 -10.66 2.91
C ARG A 261 -17.07 -11.93 2.44
N ARG A 262 -17.12 -12.18 1.12
CA ARG A 262 -17.74 -13.39 0.52
C ARG A 262 -17.04 -14.69 0.97
N ASN A 263 -15.73 -14.64 1.21
CA ASN A 263 -14.94 -15.76 1.71
C ASN A 263 -14.91 -15.85 3.25
N ASN A 264 -15.71 -15.06 3.97
CA ASN A 264 -15.78 -15.01 5.45
C ASN A 264 -14.42 -14.75 6.11
N ILE A 265 -13.56 -13.94 5.46
CA ILE A 265 -12.25 -13.54 6.00
C ILE A 265 -12.42 -12.33 6.92
N LEU A 266 -13.24 -11.36 6.51
CA LEU A 266 -13.51 -10.13 7.27
C LEU A 266 -14.95 -9.63 7.05
N SER A 267 -15.35 -8.69 7.91
CA SER A 267 -16.51 -7.80 7.71
C SER A 267 -16.02 -6.36 7.75
N TYR A 268 -16.74 -5.47 7.11
CA TYR A 268 -16.44 -4.04 7.11
C TYR A 268 -17.72 -3.21 7.08
N ASP A 269 -17.59 -1.97 7.55
CA ASP A 269 -18.62 -0.94 7.41
C ASP A 269 -18.51 -0.28 6.02
N ASP A 270 -19.27 0.79 5.79
CA ASP A 270 -19.22 1.54 4.55
C ASP A 270 -17.82 2.09 4.23
N LEU A 271 -17.44 2.01 2.97
CA LEU A 271 -16.21 2.63 2.45
C LEU A 271 -16.50 4.09 2.09
N LEU A 272 -15.70 5.00 2.63
CA LEU A 272 -15.85 6.43 2.39
C LEU A 272 -14.78 6.92 1.43
N PHE A 273 -15.18 7.43 0.28
CA PHE A 273 -14.30 8.02 -0.72
C PHE A 273 -14.63 9.49 -0.96
N ILE A 274 -13.67 10.27 -1.45
CA ILE A 274 -13.95 11.51 -2.13
C ILE A 274 -14.65 11.15 -3.46
N ASP A 275 -15.74 11.84 -3.81
CA ASP A 275 -16.47 11.58 -5.06
C ASP A 275 -15.61 11.87 -6.30
N SER A 276 -16.05 11.39 -7.47
CA SER A 276 -15.30 11.53 -8.74
C SER A 276 -15.11 12.99 -9.17
N ASN A 277 -15.91 13.91 -8.63
CA ASN A 277 -15.78 15.35 -8.91
C ASN A 277 -14.86 16.07 -7.91
N GLY A 278 -14.34 15.36 -6.88
CA GLY A 278 -13.51 15.94 -5.83
C GLY A 278 -14.23 16.98 -4.95
N LYS A 279 -15.56 16.84 -4.76
CA LYS A 279 -16.39 17.88 -4.09
C LYS A 279 -17.07 17.44 -2.81
N LYS A 280 -17.27 16.15 -2.61
CA LYS A 280 -17.98 15.60 -1.44
C LYS A 280 -17.45 14.22 -1.09
N ILE A 281 -17.82 13.73 0.10
CA ILE A 281 -17.56 12.36 0.52
C ILE A 281 -18.77 11.50 0.12
N GLN A 282 -18.50 10.35 -0.49
CA GLN A 282 -19.47 9.36 -0.91
C GLN A 282 -19.22 8.04 -0.19
N SER A 283 -20.30 7.38 0.24
CA SER A 283 -20.27 6.07 0.90
C SER A 283 -20.60 4.97 -0.10
N TYR A 284 -19.89 3.85 0.04
CA TYR A 284 -20.12 2.60 -0.69
C TYR A 284 -20.22 1.45 0.33
N SER A 285 -21.29 0.67 0.27
CA SER A 285 -21.57 -0.47 1.15
C SER A 285 -21.27 -1.85 0.52
#